data_1ec5a61fc10f40bc4741b210e55249c1
#
_entry.id   1ec5a61fc10f40bc4741b210e55249c1
#
_cell.length_a   1.000
_cell.length_b   1.000
_cell.length_c   1.000
_cell.angle_alpha   90.00
_cell.angle_beta   90.00
_cell.angle_gamma   90.00
#
_symmetry.space_group_name_H-M   'P 1'
#
loop_
_entity.id
_entity.type
_entity.pdbx_description
1 polymer ?
#
loop_
_entity_poly.entity_id
_entity_poly.type
_entity_poly.pdbx_seq_one_letter_code
_entity_poly.pdbx_strand_id
1 'polypeptide(L)'
;MAAGVPVKKVLVVLGHPNKASYCAALAQTYAEAAKDAGAAVRTLALADLPFDPVLHEGYTRPQSLEATLDAAQADVKWADHLVFVYPNWWGGLPALLKGFFDRAFLPGFAFKYRPGGALWDKLLTGRSARVLVTMDSPPWYYRWIVGAPGDKQIRRAVLEFCGIRPVRISHFGSMRSANAEKRGRWLEKAAALARSDV
;
A
#
# COMPACT_ATOMS: atom_id res chain seq x y z
N MET A 1 -13.04 -32.37 14.84
CA MET A 1 -12.10 -31.27 15.12
C MET A 1 -12.49 -30.11 14.21
N ALA A 2 -12.98 -29.01 14.76
CA ALA A 2 -13.30 -27.82 13.94
C ALA A 2 -12.01 -27.27 13.37
N ALA A 3 -11.91 -27.19 12.03
CA ALA A 3 -10.80 -26.49 11.37
C ALA A 3 -10.82 -25.04 11.86
N GLY A 4 -9.78 -24.62 12.59
CA GLY A 4 -9.65 -23.25 13.06
C GLY A 4 -9.74 -22.30 11.87
N VAL A 5 -10.45 -21.16 12.04
CA VAL A 5 -10.50 -20.10 11.01
C VAL A 5 -9.06 -19.70 10.67
N PRO A 6 -8.66 -19.72 9.40
CA PRO A 6 -7.28 -19.39 9.04
C PRO A 6 -6.96 -17.95 9.44
N VAL A 7 -5.84 -17.77 10.15
CA VAL A 7 -5.38 -16.46 10.63
C VAL A 7 -5.06 -15.56 9.43
N LYS A 8 -5.73 -14.42 9.33
CA LYS A 8 -5.51 -13.44 8.28
C LYS A 8 -4.09 -12.88 8.34
N LYS A 9 -3.37 -12.88 7.24
CA LYS A 9 -2.01 -12.33 7.12
C LYS A 9 -2.06 -10.93 6.54
N VAL A 10 -1.63 -9.95 7.31
CA VAL A 10 -1.69 -8.51 6.94
C VAL A 10 -0.28 -7.94 6.83
N LEU A 11 0.04 -7.32 5.70
CA LEU A 11 1.27 -6.54 5.52
C LEU A 11 0.93 -5.06 5.48
N VAL A 12 1.46 -4.28 6.43
CA VAL A 12 1.30 -2.82 6.49
C VAL A 12 2.56 -2.14 5.97
N VAL A 13 2.43 -1.44 4.84
CA VAL A 13 3.51 -0.73 4.16
C VAL A 13 3.39 0.77 4.42
N LEU A 14 4.39 1.36 5.09
CA LEU A 14 4.52 2.80 5.26
C LEU A 14 5.31 3.40 4.09
N GLY A 15 4.61 4.11 3.21
CA GLY A 15 5.19 4.78 2.04
C GLY A 15 5.61 6.24 2.29
N HIS A 16 5.79 6.65 3.56
CA HIS A 16 6.28 7.98 3.93
C HIS A 16 7.76 7.93 4.29
N PRO A 17 8.61 8.84 3.75
CA PRO A 17 10.05 8.82 4.05
C PRO A 17 10.40 9.21 5.50
N ASN A 18 9.49 9.91 6.21
CA ASN A 18 9.66 10.28 7.61
C ASN A 18 8.80 9.39 8.52
N LYS A 19 9.46 8.61 9.40
CA LYS A 19 8.81 7.72 10.37
C LYS A 19 8.13 8.45 11.55
N ALA A 20 8.38 9.73 11.75
CA ALA A 20 7.67 10.58 12.72
C ALA A 20 6.43 11.25 12.12
N SER A 21 6.02 10.84 10.91
CA SER A 21 4.85 11.40 10.22
C SER A 21 3.53 10.90 10.77
N TYR A 22 2.45 11.62 10.48
CA TYR A 22 1.10 11.16 10.82
C TYR A 22 0.71 9.88 10.03
N CYS A 23 1.29 9.65 8.84
CA CYS A 23 1.17 8.38 8.14
C CYS A 23 1.73 7.22 8.97
N ALA A 24 2.85 7.42 9.67
CA ALA A 24 3.41 6.40 10.53
C ALA A 24 2.48 6.08 11.72
N ALA A 25 1.88 7.10 12.35
CA ALA A 25 0.88 6.89 13.40
C ALA A 25 -0.34 6.11 12.90
N LEU A 26 -0.85 6.43 11.70
CA LEU A 26 -1.94 5.66 11.07
C LEU A 26 -1.55 4.21 10.79
N ALA A 27 -0.34 3.98 10.27
CA ALA A 27 0.17 2.65 9.96
C ALA A 27 0.34 1.80 11.23
N GLN A 28 0.90 2.38 12.28
CA GLN A 28 1.06 1.74 13.58
C GLN A 28 -0.30 1.39 14.19
N THR A 29 -1.22 2.34 14.27
CA THR A 29 -2.58 2.13 14.81
C THR A 29 -3.32 1.04 14.05
N TYR A 30 -3.20 1.01 12.71
CA TYR A 30 -3.80 -0.05 11.90
C TYR A 30 -3.18 -1.41 12.21
N ALA A 31 -1.85 -1.49 12.29
CA ALA A 31 -1.13 -2.74 12.56
C ALA A 31 -1.47 -3.33 13.95
N GLU A 32 -1.52 -2.47 14.98
CA GLU A 32 -1.90 -2.86 16.34
C GLU A 32 -3.35 -3.37 16.39
N ALA A 33 -4.30 -2.62 15.83
CA ALA A 33 -5.70 -3.02 15.81
C ALA A 33 -5.96 -4.30 15.00
N ALA A 34 -5.18 -4.56 13.93
CA ALA A 34 -5.26 -5.81 13.19
C ALA A 34 -4.72 -7.00 14.00
N LYS A 35 -3.62 -6.80 14.76
CA LYS A 35 -3.10 -7.83 15.70
C LYS A 35 -4.12 -8.15 16.80
N ASP A 36 -4.71 -7.12 17.40
CA ASP A 36 -5.71 -7.26 18.45
C ASP A 36 -6.98 -8.00 17.94
N ALA A 37 -7.28 -7.86 16.64
CA ALA A 37 -8.34 -8.60 15.96
C ALA A 37 -7.95 -10.04 15.56
N GLY A 38 -6.74 -10.50 15.90
CA GLY A 38 -6.27 -11.87 15.67
C GLY A 38 -5.50 -12.08 14.36
N ALA A 39 -5.15 -11.03 13.61
CA ALA A 39 -4.34 -11.17 12.40
C ALA A 39 -2.85 -11.42 12.72
N ALA A 40 -2.18 -12.17 11.86
CA ALA A 40 -0.73 -12.16 11.78
C ALA A 40 -0.28 -10.91 10.99
N VAL A 41 0.48 -10.01 11.62
CA VAL A 41 0.83 -8.71 11.01
C VAL A 41 2.34 -8.57 10.83
N ARG A 42 2.74 -8.17 9.62
CA ARG A 42 4.09 -7.67 9.30
C ARG A 42 4.02 -6.19 8.95
N THR A 43 5.07 -5.46 9.25
CA THR A 43 5.19 -4.03 8.91
C THR A 43 6.43 -3.79 8.08
N LEU A 44 6.32 -2.91 7.08
CA LEU A 44 7.39 -2.55 6.17
C LEU A 44 7.45 -1.02 6.04
N ALA A 45 8.45 -0.40 6.66
CA ALA A 45 8.70 1.04 6.48
C ALA A 45 9.68 1.23 5.33
N LEU A 46 9.22 1.80 4.20
CA LEU A 46 10.07 1.95 3.01
C LEU A 46 11.28 2.86 3.24
N ALA A 47 11.20 3.77 4.21
CA ALA A 47 12.33 4.62 4.61
C ALA A 47 13.50 3.84 5.24
N ASP A 48 13.27 2.63 5.72
CA ASP A 48 14.30 1.78 6.34
C ASP A 48 14.89 0.77 5.35
N LEU A 49 14.34 0.69 4.14
CA LEU A 49 14.85 -0.22 3.12
C LEU A 49 16.00 0.44 2.34
N PRO A 50 17.22 -0.07 2.43
CA PRO A 50 18.29 0.35 1.53
C PRO A 50 18.06 -0.24 0.15
N PHE A 51 17.45 0.55 -0.75
CA PHE A 51 17.27 0.21 -2.16
C PHE A 51 17.33 1.47 -3.02
N ASP A 52 17.73 1.31 -4.27
CA ASP A 52 17.63 2.36 -5.26
C ASP A 52 16.21 2.42 -5.85
N PRO A 53 15.46 3.52 -5.66
CA PRO A 53 14.11 3.64 -6.17
C PRO A 53 14.02 3.85 -7.70
N VAL A 54 15.16 4.03 -8.38
CA VAL A 54 15.20 4.28 -9.82
C VAL A 54 15.35 2.97 -10.58
N LEU A 55 14.48 2.75 -11.56
CA LEU A 55 14.63 1.67 -12.53
C LEU A 55 15.43 2.21 -13.73
N HIS A 56 16.77 2.18 -13.63
CA HIS A 56 17.69 2.88 -14.55
C HIS A 56 17.54 2.46 -16.02
N GLU A 57 17.40 1.18 -16.27
CA GLU A 57 17.28 0.64 -17.63
C GLU A 57 15.80 0.45 -18.07
N GLY A 58 14.86 0.91 -17.28
CA GLY A 58 13.45 0.65 -17.50
C GLY A 58 13.19 -0.87 -17.59
N TYR A 59 12.44 -1.30 -18.60
CA TYR A 59 12.17 -2.72 -18.83
C TYR A 59 13.04 -3.32 -19.95
N THR A 60 14.08 -2.61 -20.40
CA THR A 60 14.97 -3.09 -21.48
C THR A 60 15.99 -4.09 -21.00
N ARG A 61 16.45 -3.94 -19.75
CA ARG A 61 17.39 -4.86 -19.09
C ARG A 61 16.94 -5.15 -17.66
N PRO A 62 17.10 -6.40 -17.19
CA PRO A 62 16.86 -6.72 -15.79
C PRO A 62 17.82 -5.93 -14.89
N GLN A 63 17.27 -5.26 -13.90
CA GLN A 63 18.04 -4.67 -12.80
C GLN A 63 17.93 -5.60 -11.61
N SER A 64 19.06 -6.03 -11.05
CA SER A 64 19.07 -6.92 -9.88
C SER A 64 18.32 -6.30 -8.72
N LEU A 65 17.58 -7.12 -7.99
CA LEU A 65 16.94 -6.70 -6.75
C LEU A 65 17.97 -6.68 -5.62
N GLU A 66 17.87 -5.71 -4.78
CA GLU A 66 18.53 -5.70 -3.47
C GLU A 66 17.88 -6.74 -2.56
N ALA A 67 18.66 -7.35 -1.67
CA ALA A 67 18.15 -8.36 -0.73
C ALA A 67 16.94 -7.87 0.09
N THR A 68 16.87 -6.56 0.36
CA THR A 68 15.73 -5.92 1.03
C THR A 68 14.46 -5.90 0.19
N LEU A 69 14.57 -5.73 -1.12
CA LEU A 69 13.44 -5.83 -2.04
C LEU A 69 12.99 -7.27 -2.25
N ASP A 70 13.92 -8.24 -2.29
CA ASP A 70 13.58 -9.67 -2.30
C ASP A 70 12.80 -10.07 -1.04
N ALA A 71 13.22 -9.61 0.13
CA ALA A 71 12.50 -9.81 1.38
C ALA A 71 11.12 -9.14 1.35
N ALA A 72 11.01 -7.93 0.81
CA ALA A 72 9.74 -7.24 0.66
C ALA A 72 8.78 -7.97 -0.31
N GLN A 73 9.29 -8.55 -1.41
CA GLN A 73 8.51 -9.42 -2.28
C GLN A 73 8.02 -10.67 -1.55
N ALA A 74 8.84 -11.29 -0.71
CA ALA A 74 8.44 -12.42 0.12
C ALA A 74 7.31 -12.04 1.10
N ASP A 75 7.38 -10.85 1.71
CA ASP A 75 6.31 -10.31 2.57
C ASP A 75 5.02 -10.05 1.80
N VAL A 76 5.08 -9.51 0.59
CA VAL A 76 3.92 -9.33 -0.28
C VAL A 76 3.30 -10.69 -0.65
N LYS A 77 4.12 -11.71 -0.95
CA LYS A 77 3.62 -13.07 -1.23
C LYS A 77 2.97 -13.72 0.00
N TRP A 78 3.52 -13.48 1.18
CA TRP A 78 3.01 -14.03 2.43
C TRP A 78 1.64 -13.45 2.82
N ALA A 79 1.37 -12.17 2.48
CA ALA A 79 0.17 -11.48 2.92
C ALA A 79 -1.09 -11.90 2.14
N ASP A 80 -2.23 -11.98 2.83
CA ASP A 80 -3.58 -12.08 2.25
C ASP A 80 -4.20 -10.69 2.05
N HIS A 81 -3.75 -9.71 2.87
CA HIS A 81 -4.22 -8.33 2.84
C HIS A 81 -3.05 -7.36 2.91
N LEU A 82 -3.00 -6.42 1.96
CA LEU A 82 -1.96 -5.40 1.88
C LEU A 82 -2.52 -4.04 2.30
N VAL A 83 -1.78 -3.32 3.13
CA VAL A 83 -2.16 -1.98 3.57
C VAL A 83 -1.06 -1.00 3.18
N PHE A 84 -1.42 0.03 2.42
CA PHE A 84 -0.48 1.08 2.02
C PHE A 84 -0.88 2.39 2.69
N VAL A 85 0.05 3.00 3.42
CA VAL A 85 -0.16 4.26 4.14
C VAL A 85 0.82 5.30 3.63
N TYR A 86 0.33 6.38 3.01
CA TYR A 86 1.19 7.39 2.41
C TYR A 86 0.52 8.77 2.28
N PRO A 87 1.29 9.85 2.12
CA PRO A 87 0.74 11.17 1.82
C PRO A 87 0.48 11.33 0.32
N ASN A 88 -0.59 12.02 -0.01
CA ASN A 88 -0.85 12.45 -1.38
C ASN A 88 0.02 13.66 -1.72
N TRP A 89 1.08 13.49 -2.48
CA TRP A 89 1.95 14.55 -2.96
C TRP A 89 1.76 14.73 -4.47
N TRP A 90 1.52 15.97 -4.89
CA TRP A 90 1.29 16.29 -6.30
C TRP A 90 0.19 15.46 -6.96
N GLY A 91 -0.85 15.12 -6.20
CA GLY A 91 -1.97 14.33 -6.69
C GLY A 91 -1.73 12.81 -6.75
N GLY A 92 -0.55 12.33 -6.35
CA GLY A 92 -0.13 10.93 -6.49
C GLY A 92 0.68 10.37 -5.33
N LEU A 93 1.41 9.30 -5.62
CA LEU A 93 2.26 8.60 -4.66
C LEU A 93 3.58 9.37 -4.44
N PRO A 94 4.15 9.36 -3.23
CA PRO A 94 5.52 9.81 -3.01
C PRO A 94 6.52 9.04 -3.88
N ALA A 95 7.62 9.70 -4.29
CA ALA A 95 8.66 9.08 -5.13
C ALA A 95 9.18 7.76 -4.54
N LEU A 96 9.39 7.69 -3.22
CA LEU A 96 9.83 6.48 -2.54
C LEU A 96 8.86 5.31 -2.74
N LEU A 97 7.54 5.54 -2.57
CA LEU A 97 6.53 4.50 -2.76
C LEU A 97 6.38 4.13 -4.25
N LYS A 98 6.47 5.12 -5.15
CA LYS A 98 6.44 4.85 -6.59
C LYS A 98 7.65 4.01 -7.01
N GLY A 99 8.85 4.38 -6.55
CA GLY A 99 10.08 3.62 -6.79
C GLY A 99 10.02 2.20 -6.23
N PHE A 100 9.43 2.01 -5.06
CA PHE A 100 9.17 0.66 -4.53
C PHE A 100 8.32 -0.18 -5.49
N PHE A 101 7.23 0.37 -6.03
CA PHE A 101 6.42 -0.36 -7.02
C PHE A 101 7.21 -0.64 -8.30
N ASP A 102 7.97 0.34 -8.81
CA ASP A 102 8.75 0.18 -10.04
C ASP A 102 9.85 -0.88 -9.90
N ARG A 103 10.44 -1.00 -8.71
CA ARG A 103 11.52 -1.92 -8.44
C ARG A 103 11.07 -3.30 -7.94
N ALA A 104 9.99 -3.37 -7.16
CA ALA A 104 9.53 -4.63 -6.55
C ALA A 104 8.42 -5.32 -7.34
N PHE A 105 7.53 -4.60 -8.04
CA PHE A 105 6.37 -5.17 -8.74
C PHE A 105 6.68 -5.49 -10.20
N LEU A 106 7.75 -6.25 -10.41
CA LEU A 106 8.30 -6.58 -11.73
C LEU A 106 7.56 -7.74 -12.42
N PRO A 107 7.76 -7.88 -13.76
CA PRO A 107 7.36 -9.08 -14.50
C PRO A 107 7.97 -10.35 -13.88
N GLY A 108 7.17 -11.42 -13.79
CA GLY A 108 7.56 -12.68 -13.14
C GLY A 108 7.25 -12.74 -11.63
N PHE A 109 7.08 -11.59 -10.98
CA PHE A 109 6.64 -11.51 -9.58
C PHE A 109 5.18 -11.06 -9.45
N ALA A 110 4.84 -9.89 -10.00
CA ALA A 110 3.51 -9.29 -9.85
C ALA A 110 2.57 -9.58 -11.03
N PHE A 111 3.15 -9.72 -12.20
CA PHE A 111 2.43 -10.03 -13.45
C PHE A 111 3.35 -10.72 -14.46
N LYS A 112 2.77 -11.29 -15.55
CA LYS A 112 3.52 -11.89 -16.63
C LYS A 112 2.78 -11.70 -17.95
N TYR A 113 3.42 -11.05 -18.92
CA TYR A 113 2.86 -10.94 -20.28
C TYR A 113 2.79 -12.29 -20.96
N ARG A 114 1.70 -12.55 -21.67
CA ARG A 114 1.54 -13.74 -22.50
C ARG A 114 2.23 -13.56 -23.85
N PRO A 115 2.89 -14.60 -24.36
CA PRO A 115 3.53 -14.51 -25.68
C PRO A 115 2.55 -14.09 -26.77
N GLY A 116 2.96 -13.15 -27.64
CA GLY A 116 2.22 -12.79 -28.84
C GLY A 116 0.99 -11.90 -28.64
N GLY A 117 0.77 -11.32 -27.44
CA GLY A 117 -0.42 -10.51 -27.18
C GLY A 117 -0.26 -9.42 -26.13
N ALA A 118 -1.29 -8.55 -26.04
CA ALA A 118 -1.38 -7.50 -25.01
C ALA A 118 -1.95 -8.01 -23.67
N LEU A 119 -2.28 -9.30 -23.56
CA LEU A 119 -2.83 -9.90 -22.34
C LEU A 119 -1.71 -10.33 -21.40
N TRP A 120 -2.01 -10.31 -20.09
CA TRP A 120 -1.08 -10.72 -19.06
C TRP A 120 -1.75 -11.56 -17.97
N ASP A 121 -0.96 -12.38 -17.30
CA ASP A 121 -1.36 -13.11 -16.11
C ASP A 121 -1.09 -12.24 -14.87
N LYS A 122 -2.05 -12.24 -13.96
CA LYS A 122 -2.00 -11.52 -12.70
C LYS A 122 -1.49 -12.47 -11.63
N LEU A 123 -0.32 -12.21 -11.08
CA LEU A 123 0.37 -13.17 -10.21
C LEU A 123 0.09 -12.93 -8.71
N LEU A 124 -0.58 -11.81 -8.34
CA LEU A 124 -0.92 -11.48 -6.95
C LEU A 124 -2.42 -11.61 -6.67
N THR A 125 -3.10 -12.51 -7.37
CA THR A 125 -4.52 -12.83 -7.12
C THR A 125 -4.76 -13.43 -5.74
N GLY A 126 -6.02 -13.41 -5.26
CA GLY A 126 -6.39 -13.92 -3.93
C GLY A 126 -6.08 -12.96 -2.77
N ARG A 127 -5.54 -11.78 -3.05
CA ARG A 127 -5.21 -10.74 -2.07
C ARG A 127 -6.18 -9.58 -2.17
N SER A 128 -6.44 -8.92 -1.04
CA SER A 128 -7.14 -7.63 -0.97
C SER A 128 -6.20 -6.51 -0.53
N ALA A 129 -6.63 -5.25 -0.67
CA ALA A 129 -5.85 -4.12 -0.19
C ALA A 129 -6.69 -3.00 0.42
N ARG A 130 -6.09 -2.33 1.42
CA ARG A 130 -6.51 -1.07 1.99
C ARG A 130 -5.47 0.01 1.72
N VAL A 131 -5.91 1.20 1.34
CA VAL A 131 -5.05 2.36 1.13
C VAL A 131 -5.51 3.48 2.05
N LEU A 132 -4.61 3.98 2.90
CA LEU A 132 -4.83 5.10 3.79
C LEU A 132 -4.01 6.29 3.26
N VAL A 133 -4.70 7.33 2.78
CA VAL A 133 -4.06 8.48 2.12
C VAL A 133 -4.29 9.73 2.93
N THR A 134 -3.21 10.39 3.37
CA THR A 134 -3.27 11.72 3.97
C THR A 134 -3.10 12.79 2.91
N MET A 135 -3.76 13.95 3.06
CA MET A 135 -3.64 15.06 2.11
C MET A 135 -4.00 16.40 2.77
N ASP A 136 -3.44 17.49 2.26
CA ASP A 136 -3.78 18.84 2.73
C ASP A 136 -5.09 19.35 2.13
N SER A 137 -5.42 18.93 0.92
CA SER A 137 -6.69 19.29 0.28
C SER A 137 -7.89 18.58 0.93
N PRO A 138 -9.09 19.17 0.89
CA PRO A 138 -10.31 18.47 1.23
C PRO A 138 -10.52 17.26 0.29
N PRO A 139 -10.94 16.09 0.81
CA PRO A 139 -11.12 14.88 -0.01
C PRO A 139 -12.12 15.05 -1.16
N TRP A 140 -13.18 15.87 -0.97
CA TRP A 140 -14.13 16.15 -2.03
C TRP A 140 -13.49 16.92 -3.20
N TYR A 141 -12.62 17.92 -2.91
CA TYR A 141 -11.89 18.68 -3.93
C TYR A 141 -10.95 17.77 -4.72
N TYR A 142 -10.15 16.95 -4.01
CA TYR A 142 -9.28 15.98 -4.66
C TYR A 142 -10.06 15.01 -5.55
N ARG A 143 -11.22 14.53 -5.09
CA ARG A 143 -12.03 13.56 -5.81
C ARG A 143 -12.71 14.14 -7.05
N TRP A 144 -13.37 15.31 -6.88
CA TRP A 144 -14.28 15.83 -7.90
C TRP A 144 -13.64 16.88 -8.81
N ILE A 145 -12.70 17.68 -8.31
CA ILE A 145 -12.05 18.73 -9.08
C ILE A 145 -10.73 18.24 -9.67
N VAL A 146 -9.86 17.62 -8.85
CA VAL A 146 -8.57 17.08 -9.31
C VAL A 146 -8.74 15.74 -10.05
N GLY A 147 -9.82 15.01 -9.81
CA GLY A 147 -10.13 13.73 -10.46
C GLY A 147 -9.43 12.52 -9.86
N ALA A 148 -8.90 12.63 -8.64
CA ALA A 148 -8.23 11.58 -7.86
C ALA A 148 -7.22 10.74 -8.66
N PRO A 149 -6.20 11.35 -9.30
CA PRO A 149 -5.27 10.62 -10.16
C PRO A 149 -4.45 9.57 -9.39
N GLY A 150 -4.01 9.86 -8.17
CA GLY A 150 -3.27 8.92 -7.34
C GLY A 150 -4.09 7.69 -6.94
N ASP A 151 -5.39 7.87 -6.66
CA ASP A 151 -6.30 6.74 -6.39
C ASP A 151 -6.43 5.82 -7.61
N LYS A 152 -6.57 6.41 -8.79
CA LYS A 152 -6.65 5.66 -10.06
C LYS A 152 -5.34 4.92 -10.32
N GLN A 153 -4.21 5.59 -10.08
CA GLN A 153 -2.88 5.02 -10.27
C GLN A 153 -2.69 3.80 -9.36
N ILE A 154 -2.81 3.95 -8.03
CA ILE A 154 -2.55 2.84 -7.11
C ILE A 154 -3.57 1.73 -7.29
N ARG A 155 -4.86 2.05 -7.41
CA ARG A 155 -5.90 1.04 -7.54
C ARG A 155 -5.81 0.30 -8.86
N ARG A 156 -5.95 1.02 -10.00
CA ARG A 156 -6.13 0.39 -11.33
C ARG A 156 -4.82 0.00 -11.98
N ALA A 157 -3.85 0.95 -11.98
CA ALA A 157 -2.61 0.76 -12.72
C ALA A 157 -1.57 -0.08 -11.97
N VAL A 158 -1.67 -0.21 -10.63
CA VAL A 158 -0.74 -1.00 -9.83
C VAL A 158 -1.45 -2.24 -9.27
N LEU A 159 -2.32 -2.07 -8.27
CA LEU A 159 -2.82 -3.20 -7.47
C LEU A 159 -3.76 -4.12 -8.27
N GLU A 160 -4.78 -3.57 -8.91
CA GLU A 160 -5.73 -4.37 -9.71
C GLU A 160 -5.10 -4.92 -10.99
N PHE A 161 -4.09 -4.24 -11.53
CA PHE A 161 -3.28 -4.73 -12.64
C PHE A 161 -2.57 -6.04 -12.26
N CYS A 162 -2.04 -6.12 -11.04
CA CYS A 162 -1.38 -7.31 -10.50
C CYS A 162 -2.35 -8.38 -9.96
N GLY A 163 -3.67 -8.08 -9.88
CA GLY A 163 -4.70 -9.02 -9.43
C GLY A 163 -5.15 -8.85 -7.98
N ILE A 164 -4.66 -7.84 -7.27
CA ILE A 164 -5.05 -7.55 -5.90
C ILE A 164 -6.43 -6.89 -5.90
N ARG A 165 -7.45 -7.56 -5.36
CA ARG A 165 -8.85 -7.10 -5.28
C ARG A 165 -9.56 -7.73 -4.08
N PRO A 166 -10.50 -7.02 -3.41
CA PRO A 166 -10.86 -5.61 -3.63
C PRO A 166 -9.81 -4.64 -3.11
N VAL A 167 -9.72 -3.43 -3.70
CA VAL A 167 -8.90 -2.31 -3.21
C VAL A 167 -9.81 -1.24 -2.64
N ARG A 168 -9.68 -0.95 -1.34
CA ARG A 168 -10.45 0.06 -0.62
C ARG A 168 -9.55 1.24 -0.26
N ILE A 169 -9.98 2.47 -0.53
CA ILE A 169 -9.20 3.69 -0.27
C ILE A 169 -9.94 4.57 0.74
N SER A 170 -9.22 5.04 1.74
CA SER A 170 -9.71 5.97 2.77
C SER A 170 -8.83 7.22 2.80
N HIS A 171 -9.46 8.39 2.74
CA HIS A 171 -8.79 9.67 2.73
C HIS A 171 -8.86 10.35 4.11
N PHE A 172 -7.76 10.99 4.50
CA PHE A 172 -7.58 11.80 5.68
C PHE A 172 -7.11 13.19 5.22
N GLY A 173 -8.09 14.06 4.95
CA GLY A 173 -7.84 15.35 4.28
C GLY A 173 -7.90 16.57 5.18
N SER A 174 -7.38 17.70 4.67
CA SER A 174 -7.22 18.95 5.41
C SER A 174 -6.27 18.79 6.61
N MET A 175 -5.12 18.12 6.38
CA MET A 175 -4.15 17.78 7.41
C MET A 175 -3.60 19.01 8.16
N ARG A 176 -3.34 20.12 7.44
CA ARG A 176 -2.80 21.36 8.06
C ARG A 176 -3.72 21.96 9.10
N SER A 177 -5.03 21.92 8.84
CA SER A 177 -6.06 22.48 9.73
C SER A 177 -6.61 21.48 10.75
N ALA A 178 -6.13 20.24 10.76
CA ALA A 178 -6.60 19.21 11.66
C ALA A 178 -6.03 19.42 13.07
N ASN A 179 -6.90 19.69 14.05
CA ASN A 179 -6.56 19.73 15.47
C ASN A 179 -6.33 18.33 16.05
N ALA A 180 -5.89 18.25 17.31
CA ALA A 180 -5.61 16.98 17.99
C ALA A 180 -6.83 16.06 18.06
N GLU A 181 -8.01 16.59 18.34
CA GLU A 181 -9.26 15.83 18.39
C GLU A 181 -9.60 15.17 17.05
N LYS A 182 -9.52 15.94 15.94
CA LYS A 182 -9.77 15.41 14.59
C LYS A 182 -8.76 14.32 14.23
N ARG A 183 -7.49 14.51 14.58
CA ARG A 183 -6.44 13.50 14.38
C ARG A 183 -6.71 12.26 15.23
N GLY A 184 -7.16 12.40 16.48
CA GLY A 184 -7.58 11.27 17.32
C GLY A 184 -8.67 10.43 16.67
N ARG A 185 -9.77 11.07 16.21
CA ARG A 185 -10.85 10.40 15.48
C ARG A 185 -10.37 9.66 14.21
N TRP A 186 -9.34 10.15 13.55
CA TRP A 186 -8.77 9.47 12.40
C TRP A 186 -7.97 8.22 12.76
N LEU A 187 -7.28 8.22 13.90
CA LEU A 187 -6.63 7.01 14.43
C LEU A 187 -7.69 5.96 14.82
N GLU A 188 -8.74 6.37 15.50
CA GLU A 188 -9.88 5.48 15.80
C GLU A 188 -10.51 4.89 14.54
N LYS A 189 -10.67 5.72 13.48
CA LYS A 189 -11.14 5.26 12.19
C LYS A 189 -10.17 4.24 11.57
N ALA A 190 -8.86 4.47 11.63
CA ALA A 190 -7.86 3.52 11.11
C ALA A 190 -7.94 2.18 11.85
N ALA A 191 -8.08 2.20 13.19
CA ALA A 191 -8.28 1.01 13.99
C ALA A 191 -9.58 0.26 13.65
N ALA A 192 -10.69 0.98 13.44
CA ALA A 192 -11.96 0.39 13.04
C ALA A 192 -11.88 -0.28 11.65
N LEU A 193 -11.17 0.37 10.70
CA LEU A 193 -10.92 -0.19 9.37
C LEU A 193 -10.09 -1.48 9.46
N ALA A 194 -9.05 -1.50 10.30
CA ALA A 194 -8.23 -2.70 10.51
C ALA A 194 -9.07 -3.88 11.00
N ARG A 195 -9.89 -3.66 12.04
CA ARG A 195 -10.81 -4.71 12.56
C ARG A 195 -11.81 -5.20 11.52
N SER A 196 -12.23 -4.36 10.58
CA SER A 196 -13.16 -4.75 9.51
C SER A 196 -12.51 -5.50 8.35
N ASP A 197 -11.18 -5.43 8.23
CA ASP A 197 -10.42 -6.06 7.15
C ASP A 197 -9.85 -7.43 7.57
N VAL A 198 -9.87 -7.76 8.87
CA VAL A 198 -9.47 -9.05 9.45
C VAL A 198 -10.65 -9.99 9.56
#